data_9885d84215bd0042e0149654f6bfe6ed
#
_entry.id   9885d84215bd0042e0149654f6bfe6ed
#
_cell.length_a   1.000
_cell.length_b   1.000
_cell.length_c   1.000
_cell.angle_alpha   90.00
_cell.angle_beta   90.00
_cell.angle_gamma   90.00
#
_symmetry.space_group_name_H-M   'P 1'
#
loop_
_entity.id
_entity.type
_entity.pdbx_description
1 polymer ?
#
loop_
_entity_poly.entity_id
_entity_poly.type
_entity_poly.pdbx_seq_one_letter_code
_entity_poly.pdbx_strand_id
1 'polypeptide(L)'
;GITADVDIKTDDNLTNYESMLFANQLKEEDMSLENNTTMKQFELNMKLLEKNVKSLKTNFMPTLSMSFSYQYQSLYNPNINFFDYTWSNSSSLMFNLSIPLYRASNFTKVKSARIQMRQLDWNRIDTERKLNMQVVSYRNNMTASSEQVVSNKENVMQAEKAVQIAGKRYEVGKGTVLELNSSQVSLTQAQLTYNQS
;
A
#
# COMPACT_ATOMS: atom_id res chain seq x y z
N GLY A 1 -8.32 -4.34 18.10
CA GLY A 1 -9.68 -3.91 18.32
C GLY A 1 -9.75 -2.99 19.52
N ILE A 2 -10.44 -1.87 19.37
CA ILE A 2 -10.70 -0.92 20.46
C ILE A 2 -11.68 -1.61 21.41
N THR A 3 -11.33 -1.73 22.70
CA THR A 3 -12.22 -2.27 23.71
C THR A 3 -13.41 -1.32 23.92
N ALA A 4 -14.62 -1.87 24.11
CA ALA A 4 -15.89 -1.16 24.17
C ALA A 4 -16.03 -0.13 25.32
N ASP A 5 -14.99 0.10 26.11
CA ASP A 5 -14.98 0.93 27.32
C ASP A 5 -14.17 2.24 27.14
N VAL A 6 -13.85 2.60 25.89
CA VAL A 6 -13.17 3.86 25.57
C VAL A 6 -14.23 4.90 25.17
N ASP A 7 -14.51 5.83 26.06
CA ASP A 7 -15.35 7.01 25.83
C ASP A 7 -14.60 7.92 24.84
N ILE A 8 -14.93 7.82 23.55
CA ILE A 8 -14.33 8.64 22.49
C ILE A 8 -14.97 10.03 22.56
N LYS A 9 -14.35 10.94 23.27
CA LYS A 9 -14.70 12.36 23.22
C LYS A 9 -13.98 13.00 22.04
N THR A 10 -14.73 13.42 21.05
CA THR A 10 -14.25 14.34 20.01
C THR A 10 -14.30 15.76 20.59
N ASP A 11 -13.18 16.24 21.07
CA ASP A 11 -13.05 17.59 21.65
C ASP A 11 -12.72 18.67 20.59
N ASP A 12 -12.58 18.24 19.33
CA ASP A 12 -12.18 19.11 18.22
C ASP A 12 -13.40 19.63 17.44
N ASN A 13 -13.47 20.94 17.34
CA ASN A 13 -14.46 21.63 16.53
C ASN A 13 -13.99 21.62 15.05
N LEU A 14 -14.86 21.20 14.12
CA LEU A 14 -14.57 21.16 12.66
C LEU A 14 -13.99 22.48 12.11
N THR A 15 -14.34 23.63 12.73
CA THR A 15 -13.79 24.93 12.37
C THR A 15 -12.27 25.05 12.52
N ASN A 16 -11.63 24.25 13.39
CA ASN A 16 -10.18 24.27 13.55
C ASN A 16 -9.45 23.63 12.36
N TYR A 17 -10.11 22.70 11.67
CA TYR A 17 -9.55 22.03 10.48
C TYR A 17 -9.76 22.83 9.20
N GLU A 18 -10.71 23.77 9.17
CA GLU A 18 -10.97 24.63 8.01
C GLU A 18 -9.73 25.43 7.60
N SER A 19 -9.01 26.01 8.55
CA SER A 19 -7.77 26.74 8.29
C SER A 19 -6.64 25.83 7.77
N MET A 20 -6.59 24.57 8.18
CA MET A 20 -5.61 23.59 7.71
C MET A 20 -5.91 23.11 6.29
N LEU A 21 -7.19 22.96 5.92
CA LEU A 21 -7.60 22.58 4.56
C LEU A 21 -7.15 23.62 3.52
N PHE A 22 -7.22 24.90 3.87
CA PHE A 22 -6.79 25.99 2.97
C PHE A 22 -5.27 26.25 3.01
N ALA A 23 -4.61 25.98 4.15
CA ALA A 23 -3.16 26.18 4.29
C ALA A 23 -2.35 25.06 3.62
N ASN A 24 -2.88 23.85 3.55
CA ASN A 24 -2.29 22.70 2.87
C ASN A 24 -2.83 22.56 1.43
N GLN A 25 -2.79 23.63 0.63
CA GLN A 25 -2.72 23.42 -0.81
C GLN A 25 -1.48 22.54 -1.03
N LEU A 26 -1.71 21.27 -1.36
CA LEU A 26 -0.70 20.25 -1.56
C LEU A 26 0.41 20.84 -2.44
N LYS A 27 1.60 21.03 -1.88
CA LYS A 27 2.77 21.42 -2.63
C LYS A 27 3.01 20.34 -3.67
N GLU A 28 3.33 20.71 -4.89
CA GLU A 28 3.63 19.76 -5.98
C GLU A 28 4.71 18.74 -5.60
N GLU A 29 5.63 19.09 -4.69
CA GLU A 29 6.66 18.21 -4.15
C GLU A 29 6.12 17.01 -3.36
N ASP A 30 4.98 17.14 -2.68
CA ASP A 30 4.37 16.04 -1.91
C ASP A 30 3.68 14.98 -2.81
N MET A 31 3.55 15.25 -4.10
CA MET A 31 2.90 14.35 -5.06
C MET A 31 3.89 13.45 -5.80
N SER A 32 5.18 13.48 -5.49
CA SER A 32 6.15 12.63 -6.14
C SER A 32 5.88 11.16 -5.79
N LEU A 33 5.73 10.32 -6.81
CA LEU A 33 5.54 8.87 -6.65
C LEU A 33 6.82 8.15 -6.20
N GLU A 34 7.96 8.85 -6.04
CA GLU A 34 9.24 8.26 -5.64
C GLU A 34 9.16 7.58 -4.27
N ASN A 35 8.39 8.15 -3.34
CA ASN A 35 8.18 7.60 -2.02
C ASN A 35 7.00 6.62 -1.92
N ASN A 36 6.29 6.39 -3.03
CA ASN A 36 5.15 5.49 -3.05
C ASN A 36 5.58 4.03 -2.80
N THR A 37 4.93 3.38 -1.83
CA THR A 37 5.25 2.00 -1.43
C THR A 37 5.10 1.02 -2.58
N THR A 38 4.12 1.21 -3.45
CA THR A 38 3.89 0.35 -4.63
C THR A 38 5.06 0.45 -5.61
N MET A 39 5.58 1.67 -5.85
CA MET A 39 6.73 1.88 -6.74
C MET A 39 8.01 1.28 -6.16
N LYS A 40 8.24 1.43 -4.85
CA LYS A 40 9.36 0.76 -4.15
C LYS A 40 9.26 -0.77 -4.22
N GLN A 41 8.06 -1.32 -4.15
CA GLN A 41 7.82 -2.76 -4.31
C GLN A 41 8.18 -3.24 -5.72
N PHE A 42 7.82 -2.48 -6.77
CA PHE A 42 8.23 -2.79 -8.14
C PHE A 42 9.74 -2.77 -8.29
N GLU A 43 10.43 -1.79 -7.71
CA GLU A 43 11.90 -1.70 -7.74
C GLU A 43 12.57 -2.91 -7.08
N LEU A 44 12.09 -3.31 -5.90
CA LEU A 44 12.59 -4.49 -5.20
C LEU A 44 12.35 -5.79 -5.99
N ASN A 45 11.16 -5.93 -6.57
CA ASN A 45 10.83 -7.10 -7.42
C ASN A 45 11.70 -7.13 -8.68
N MET A 46 12.00 -5.98 -9.29
CA MET A 46 12.91 -5.89 -10.43
C MET A 46 14.32 -6.37 -10.04
N LYS A 47 14.86 -5.88 -8.92
CA LYS A 47 16.15 -6.32 -8.37
C LYS A 47 16.16 -7.83 -8.09
N LEU A 48 15.06 -8.38 -7.59
CA LEU A 48 14.91 -9.82 -7.35
C LEU A 48 14.99 -10.61 -8.67
N LEU A 49 14.26 -10.18 -9.70
CA LEU A 49 14.30 -10.83 -11.02
C LEU A 49 15.67 -10.71 -11.70
N GLU A 50 16.36 -9.58 -11.55
CA GLU A 50 17.75 -9.44 -12.02
C GLU A 50 18.68 -10.45 -11.35
N LYS A 51 18.57 -10.62 -10.03
CA LYS A 51 19.35 -11.62 -9.29
C LYS A 51 18.99 -13.04 -9.72
N ASN A 52 17.69 -13.30 -9.98
CA ASN A 52 17.24 -14.58 -10.51
C ASN A 52 17.86 -14.87 -11.88
N VAL A 53 17.85 -13.91 -12.82
CA VAL A 53 18.51 -14.04 -14.12
C VAL A 53 20.01 -14.32 -13.94
N LYS A 54 20.68 -13.64 -13.01
CA LYS A 54 22.09 -13.88 -12.70
C LYS A 54 22.30 -15.30 -12.15
N SER A 55 21.46 -15.75 -11.24
CA SER A 55 21.48 -17.11 -10.69
C SER A 55 21.28 -18.17 -11.78
N LEU A 56 20.31 -17.97 -12.70
CA LEU A 56 20.11 -18.89 -13.82
C LEU A 56 21.30 -18.96 -14.76
N LYS A 57 22.06 -17.87 -14.91
CA LYS A 57 23.31 -17.87 -15.69
C LYS A 57 24.43 -18.68 -15.04
N THR A 58 24.45 -18.79 -13.70
CA THR A 58 25.46 -19.63 -13.03
C THR A 58 25.30 -21.11 -13.33
N ASN A 59 24.12 -21.56 -13.81
CA ASN A 59 23.90 -22.94 -14.26
C ASN A 59 24.69 -23.32 -15.53
N PHE A 60 25.34 -22.36 -16.18
CA PHE A 60 26.27 -22.60 -17.27
C PHE A 60 27.74 -22.74 -16.80
N MET A 61 28.01 -22.45 -15.53
CA MET A 61 29.36 -22.55 -14.97
C MET A 61 29.64 -23.95 -14.46
N PRO A 62 30.91 -24.37 -14.43
CA PRO A 62 31.32 -25.60 -13.76
C PRO A 62 30.94 -25.56 -12.29
N THR A 63 30.46 -26.68 -11.75
CA THR A 63 30.18 -26.86 -10.33
C THR A 63 31.15 -27.87 -9.74
N LEU A 64 31.83 -27.48 -8.68
CA LEU A 64 32.68 -28.37 -7.89
C LEU A 64 31.97 -28.63 -6.56
N SER A 65 31.75 -29.91 -6.29
CA SER A 65 31.19 -30.34 -4.98
C SER A 65 32.21 -31.26 -4.29
N MET A 66 32.31 -31.09 -2.98
CA MET A 66 33.11 -31.96 -2.10
C MET A 66 32.14 -32.60 -1.11
N SER A 67 32.22 -33.89 -0.99
CA SER A 67 31.49 -34.67 0.00
C SER A 67 32.42 -35.47 0.87
N PHE A 68 32.24 -35.39 2.16
CA PHE A 68 32.90 -36.24 3.15
C PHE A 68 31.85 -37.14 3.78
N SER A 69 32.11 -38.43 3.78
CA SER A 69 31.29 -39.39 4.50
C SER A 69 32.12 -40.22 5.45
N TYR A 70 31.65 -40.34 6.65
CA TYR A 70 32.18 -41.26 7.65
C TYR A 70 31.12 -42.24 8.02
N GLN A 71 31.45 -43.52 7.88
CA GLN A 71 30.52 -44.60 8.15
C GLN A 71 31.16 -45.56 9.15
N TYR A 72 30.38 -45.88 10.18
CA TYR A 72 30.74 -46.88 11.17
C TYR A 72 29.72 -48.00 11.06
N GLN A 73 30.19 -49.19 10.68
CA GLN A 73 29.32 -50.36 10.40
C GLN A 73 29.87 -51.64 10.99
N SER A 74 28.97 -52.53 11.35
CA SER A 74 29.29 -53.89 11.70
C SER A 74 28.45 -54.84 10.84
N LEU A 75 29.08 -55.89 10.34
CA LEU A 75 28.41 -56.94 9.57
C LEU A 75 27.71 -57.89 10.55
N TYR A 76 26.40 -58.01 10.38
CA TYR A 76 25.63 -58.99 11.18
C TYR A 76 26.07 -60.43 10.81
N ASN A 77 26.49 -61.20 11.84
CA ASN A 77 26.78 -62.61 11.70
C ASN A 77 25.97 -63.38 12.77
N PRO A 78 25.02 -64.22 12.34
CA PRO A 78 24.16 -64.94 13.30
C PRO A 78 24.87 -65.91 14.22
N ASN A 79 26.12 -66.29 13.94
CA ASN A 79 26.93 -67.22 14.73
C ASN A 79 27.87 -66.54 15.72
N ILE A 80 27.81 -65.23 15.86
CA ILE A 80 28.69 -64.48 16.77
C ILE A 80 27.80 -63.71 17.78
N ASN A 81 28.18 -63.68 19.08
CA ASN A 81 27.51 -62.89 20.08
C ASN A 81 27.64 -61.39 19.79
N PHE A 82 26.63 -60.60 20.19
CA PHE A 82 26.58 -59.15 19.92
C PHE A 82 27.84 -58.42 20.41
N PHE A 83 28.47 -58.87 21.49
CA PHE A 83 29.66 -58.25 22.07
C PHE A 83 30.95 -58.56 21.28
N ASP A 84 30.93 -59.55 20.39
CA ASP A 84 32.05 -59.98 19.57
C ASP A 84 32.02 -59.43 18.15
N TYR A 85 31.06 -58.50 17.85
CA TYR A 85 30.96 -57.87 16.54
C TYR A 85 32.19 -57.02 16.25
N THR A 86 32.82 -57.28 15.12
CA THR A 86 33.91 -56.46 14.60
C THR A 86 33.33 -55.23 13.92
N TRP A 87 33.50 -54.05 14.56
CA TRP A 87 33.13 -52.78 14.02
C TRP A 87 34.23 -52.26 13.11
N SER A 88 33.88 -51.89 11.86
CA SER A 88 34.78 -51.27 10.93
C SER A 88 34.36 -49.82 10.67
N ASN A 89 35.30 -48.95 10.63
CA ASN A 89 35.10 -47.53 10.22
C ASN A 89 35.63 -47.35 8.80
N SER A 90 34.89 -46.62 8.01
CA SER A 90 35.35 -46.16 6.72
C SER A 90 35.13 -44.66 6.58
N SER A 91 36.11 -43.97 6.03
CA SER A 91 35.97 -42.57 5.71
C SER A 91 36.27 -42.40 4.21
N SER A 92 35.44 -41.62 3.54
CA SER A 92 35.65 -41.28 2.14
C SER A 92 35.51 -39.78 1.92
N LEU A 93 36.39 -39.24 1.14
CA LEU A 93 36.38 -37.87 0.66
C LEU A 93 36.25 -37.91 -0.87
N MET A 94 35.17 -37.32 -1.38
CA MET A 94 34.92 -37.34 -2.84
C MET A 94 34.83 -35.90 -3.36
N PHE A 95 35.52 -35.65 -4.44
CA PHE A 95 35.42 -34.42 -5.23
C PHE A 95 34.71 -34.75 -6.54
N ASN A 96 33.64 -33.98 -6.82
CA ASN A 96 32.90 -34.10 -8.07
C ASN A 96 32.89 -32.77 -8.80
N LEU A 97 33.49 -32.76 -10.00
CA LEU A 97 33.49 -31.61 -10.92
C LEU A 97 32.49 -31.90 -12.04
N SER A 98 31.44 -31.09 -12.13
CA SER A 98 30.44 -31.18 -13.21
C SER A 98 30.53 -29.96 -14.11
N ILE A 99 30.80 -30.20 -15.39
CA ILE A 99 30.92 -29.15 -16.43
C ILE A 99 29.75 -29.33 -17.41
N PRO A 100 28.75 -28.44 -17.40
CA PRO A 100 27.64 -28.52 -18.33
C PRO A 100 28.08 -28.04 -19.72
N LEU A 101 28.26 -28.98 -20.69
CA LEU A 101 28.66 -28.64 -22.05
C LEU A 101 27.52 -27.99 -22.84
N TYR A 102 26.31 -28.53 -22.76
CA TYR A 102 25.12 -28.00 -23.42
C TYR A 102 23.85 -28.43 -22.72
N ARG A 103 23.01 -27.44 -22.35
CA ARG A 103 21.64 -27.66 -21.78
C ARG A 103 20.67 -26.66 -22.38
N ALA A 104 19.92 -27.08 -23.43
CA ALA A 104 18.91 -26.22 -24.07
C ALA A 104 17.91 -25.63 -23.09
N SER A 105 17.53 -26.39 -22.05
CA SER A 105 16.60 -25.93 -20.99
C SER A 105 17.12 -24.70 -20.24
N ASN A 106 18.43 -24.57 -20.04
CA ASN A 106 18.97 -23.39 -19.32
C ASN A 106 18.84 -22.10 -20.15
N PHE A 107 19.01 -22.18 -21.47
CA PHE A 107 18.79 -21.03 -22.37
C PHE A 107 17.33 -20.59 -22.32
N THR A 108 16.40 -21.54 -22.36
CA THR A 108 14.95 -21.25 -22.27
C THR A 108 14.59 -20.62 -20.94
N LYS A 109 15.13 -21.13 -19.82
CA LYS A 109 14.91 -20.57 -18.48
C LYS A 109 15.40 -19.12 -18.38
N VAL A 110 16.61 -18.82 -18.89
CA VAL A 110 17.14 -17.45 -18.89
C VAL A 110 16.29 -16.53 -19.78
N LYS A 111 15.87 -17.02 -20.96
CA LYS A 111 14.99 -16.26 -21.86
C LYS A 111 13.63 -15.97 -21.20
N SER A 112 13.03 -16.97 -20.57
CA SER A 112 11.77 -16.81 -19.84
C SER A 112 11.89 -15.79 -18.69
N ALA A 113 12.94 -15.88 -17.89
CA ALA A 113 13.19 -14.93 -16.79
C ALA A 113 13.37 -13.49 -17.30
N ARG A 114 14.01 -13.29 -18.45
CA ARG A 114 14.12 -11.95 -19.09
C ARG A 114 12.77 -11.44 -19.59
N ILE A 115 11.92 -12.32 -20.10
CA ILE A 115 10.55 -11.95 -20.51
C ILE A 115 9.75 -11.51 -19.30
N GLN A 116 9.83 -12.24 -18.18
CA GLN A 116 9.18 -11.85 -16.91
C GLN A 116 9.67 -10.50 -16.42
N MET A 117 10.96 -10.20 -16.55
CA MET A 117 11.52 -8.88 -16.21
C MET A 117 10.89 -7.77 -17.05
N ARG A 118 10.77 -7.97 -18.37
CA ARG A 118 10.10 -7.00 -19.26
C ARG A 118 8.64 -6.84 -18.91
N GLN A 119 7.93 -7.92 -18.61
CA GLN A 119 6.54 -7.89 -18.22
C GLN A 119 6.35 -7.07 -16.92
N LEU A 120 7.23 -7.26 -15.94
CA LEU A 120 7.22 -6.48 -14.70
C LEU A 120 7.46 -4.99 -14.98
N ASP A 121 8.39 -4.65 -15.88
CA ASP A 121 8.66 -3.26 -16.26
C ASP A 121 7.46 -2.59 -16.93
N TRP A 122 6.78 -3.28 -17.85
CA TRP A 122 5.54 -2.78 -18.43
C TRP A 122 4.43 -2.61 -17.40
N ASN A 123 4.28 -3.55 -16.46
CA ASN A 123 3.32 -3.44 -15.36
C ASN A 123 3.64 -2.26 -14.45
N ARG A 124 4.92 -1.97 -14.19
CA ARG A 124 5.37 -0.80 -13.44
C ARG A 124 4.94 0.49 -14.12
N ILE A 125 5.22 0.62 -15.43
CA ILE A 125 4.85 1.80 -16.22
C ILE A 125 3.33 2.01 -16.24
N ASP A 126 2.55 0.95 -16.41
CA ASP A 126 1.08 1.02 -16.40
C ASP A 126 0.55 1.43 -15.03
N THR A 127 1.11 0.86 -13.96
CA THR A 127 0.74 1.22 -12.58
C THR A 127 1.11 2.67 -12.25
N GLU A 128 2.27 3.14 -12.68
CA GLU A 128 2.69 4.53 -12.52
C GLU A 128 1.72 5.50 -13.19
N ARG A 129 1.28 5.18 -14.42
CA ARG A 129 0.26 5.97 -15.12
C ARG A 129 -1.07 6.00 -14.38
N LYS A 130 -1.53 4.84 -13.87
CA LYS A 130 -2.76 4.74 -13.08
C LYS A 130 -2.68 5.54 -11.79
N LEU A 131 -1.56 5.46 -11.08
CA LEU A 131 -1.35 6.25 -9.87
C LEU A 131 -1.35 7.74 -10.15
N ASN A 132 -0.70 8.19 -11.22
CA ASN A 132 -0.73 9.60 -11.64
C ASN A 132 -2.16 10.08 -11.96
N MET A 133 -2.95 9.27 -12.68
CA MET A 133 -4.36 9.59 -12.94
C MET A 133 -5.18 9.68 -11.64
N GLN A 134 -4.94 8.77 -10.69
CA GLN A 134 -5.61 8.81 -9.39
C GLN A 134 -5.24 10.07 -8.59
N VAL A 135 -3.97 10.46 -8.56
CA VAL A 135 -3.51 11.70 -7.90
C VAL A 135 -4.22 12.91 -8.49
N VAL A 136 -4.27 13.02 -9.83
CA VAL A 136 -4.98 14.12 -10.52
C VAL A 136 -6.47 14.11 -10.18
N SER A 137 -7.10 12.92 -10.17
CA SER A 137 -8.52 12.79 -9.81
C SER A 137 -8.79 13.22 -8.36
N TYR A 138 -7.97 12.78 -7.41
CA TYR A 138 -8.11 13.19 -6.01
C TYR A 138 -7.89 14.68 -5.81
N ARG A 139 -6.92 15.27 -6.51
CA ARG A 139 -6.70 16.72 -6.50
C ARG A 139 -7.93 17.48 -6.99
N ASN A 140 -8.51 17.08 -8.12
CA ASN A 140 -9.70 17.71 -8.66
C ASN A 140 -10.89 17.59 -7.70
N ASN A 141 -11.09 16.41 -7.11
CA ASN A 141 -12.14 16.19 -6.11
C ASN A 141 -11.93 17.05 -4.86
N MET A 142 -10.70 17.16 -4.39
CA MET A 142 -10.36 18.00 -3.24
C MET A 142 -10.63 19.49 -3.54
N THR A 143 -10.27 19.97 -4.73
CA THR A 143 -10.57 21.34 -5.14
C THR A 143 -12.08 21.58 -5.18
N ALA A 144 -12.84 20.69 -5.83
CA ALA A 144 -14.30 20.79 -5.88
C ALA A 144 -14.95 20.76 -4.50
N SER A 145 -14.47 19.87 -3.61
CA SER A 145 -14.98 19.81 -2.23
C SER A 145 -14.65 21.10 -1.45
N SER A 146 -13.47 21.68 -1.62
CA SER A 146 -13.12 22.94 -0.95
C SER A 146 -14.00 24.12 -1.43
N GLU A 147 -14.29 24.20 -2.72
CA GLU A 147 -15.21 25.18 -3.28
C GLU A 147 -16.65 24.99 -2.74
N GLN A 148 -17.07 23.71 -2.59
CA GLN A 148 -18.37 23.38 -2.02
C GLN A 148 -18.49 23.84 -0.54
N VAL A 149 -17.45 23.62 0.27
CA VAL A 149 -17.39 24.08 1.67
C VAL A 149 -17.54 25.60 1.76
N VAL A 150 -16.79 26.35 0.90
CA VAL A 150 -16.89 27.81 0.86
C VAL A 150 -18.31 28.25 0.49
N SER A 151 -18.90 27.67 -0.54
CA SER A 151 -20.26 27.99 -0.98
C SER A 151 -21.31 27.68 0.10
N ASN A 152 -21.18 26.52 0.76
CA ASN A 152 -22.09 26.13 1.82
C ASN A 152 -21.97 27.08 3.06
N LYS A 153 -20.76 27.54 3.37
CA LYS A 153 -20.55 28.55 4.41
C LYS A 153 -21.26 29.88 4.11
N GLU A 154 -21.17 30.34 2.85
CA GLU A 154 -21.90 31.53 2.41
C GLU A 154 -23.42 31.35 2.51
N ASN A 155 -23.93 30.15 2.17
CA ASN A 155 -25.35 29.83 2.34
C ASN A 155 -25.80 29.90 3.81
N VAL A 156 -24.99 29.42 4.76
CA VAL A 156 -25.26 29.53 6.19
C VAL A 156 -25.34 31.01 6.60
N MET A 157 -24.35 31.82 6.18
CA MET A 157 -24.38 33.29 6.51
C MET A 157 -25.59 33.98 5.92
N GLN A 158 -26.07 33.61 4.74
CA GLN A 158 -27.28 34.18 4.15
C GLN A 158 -28.53 33.75 4.91
N ALA A 159 -28.63 32.47 5.31
CA ALA A 159 -29.73 31.95 6.10
C ALA A 159 -29.79 32.58 7.48
N GLU A 160 -28.66 32.84 8.14
CA GLU A 160 -28.59 33.56 9.41
C GLU A 160 -29.16 34.98 9.28
N LYS A 161 -28.77 35.71 8.23
CA LYS A 161 -29.30 37.04 7.94
C LYS A 161 -30.84 37.01 7.72
N ALA A 162 -31.32 35.98 7.00
CA ALA A 162 -32.74 35.81 6.76
C ALA A 162 -33.52 35.59 8.09
N VAL A 163 -33.02 34.78 9.02
CA VAL A 163 -33.59 34.57 10.34
C VAL A 163 -33.60 35.88 11.13
N GLN A 164 -32.51 36.65 11.13
CA GLN A 164 -32.42 37.95 11.79
C GLN A 164 -33.48 38.96 11.25
N ILE A 165 -33.63 39.00 9.92
CA ILE A 165 -34.63 39.89 9.29
C ILE A 165 -36.04 39.43 9.62
N ALA A 166 -36.35 38.12 9.54
CA ALA A 166 -37.67 37.58 9.90
C ALA A 166 -38.01 37.82 11.37
N GLY A 167 -37.02 37.66 12.27
CA GLY A 167 -37.18 37.94 13.70
C GLY A 167 -37.53 39.41 13.97
N LYS A 168 -36.79 40.34 13.40
CA LYS A 168 -37.08 41.79 13.55
C LYS A 168 -38.45 42.19 12.98
N ARG A 169 -38.83 41.61 11.81
CA ARG A 169 -40.16 41.84 11.23
C ARG A 169 -41.27 41.30 12.13
N TYR A 170 -41.07 40.14 12.76
CA TYR A 170 -42.02 39.57 13.70
C TYR A 170 -42.17 40.46 14.99
N GLU A 171 -41.02 40.89 15.57
CA GLU A 171 -40.99 41.75 16.74
C GLU A 171 -41.78 43.06 16.55
N VAL A 172 -41.70 43.69 15.37
CA VAL A 172 -42.42 44.93 15.04
C VAL A 172 -43.85 44.68 14.50
N GLY A 173 -44.33 43.43 14.55
CA GLY A 173 -45.67 43.06 14.10
C GLY A 173 -45.88 43.06 12.57
N LYS A 174 -44.82 43.13 11.79
CA LYS A 174 -44.84 43.16 10.30
C LYS A 174 -44.52 41.80 9.67
N GLY A 175 -44.22 40.78 10.45
CA GLY A 175 -43.92 39.41 10.02
C GLY A 175 -44.83 38.39 10.70
N THR A 176 -44.91 37.19 10.16
CA THR A 176 -45.69 36.08 10.73
C THR A 176 -44.77 35.08 11.43
N VAL A 177 -45.27 34.35 12.41
CA VAL A 177 -44.56 33.21 13.06
C VAL A 177 -44.17 32.18 12.06
N LEU A 178 -44.96 31.99 11.01
CA LEU A 178 -44.69 31.03 9.95
C LEU A 178 -43.42 31.41 9.13
N GLU A 179 -43.27 32.71 8.82
CA GLU A 179 -42.08 33.23 8.14
C GLU A 179 -40.83 33.02 8.99
N LEU A 180 -40.90 33.29 10.30
CA LEU A 180 -39.78 33.10 11.23
C LEU A 180 -39.41 31.63 11.34
N ASN A 181 -40.35 30.74 11.54
CA ASN A 181 -40.10 29.30 11.62
C ASN A 181 -39.54 28.72 10.30
N SER A 182 -40.08 29.17 9.17
CA SER A 182 -39.54 28.77 7.86
C SER A 182 -38.07 29.18 7.66
N SER A 183 -37.73 30.41 8.12
CA SER A 183 -36.33 30.88 8.07
C SER A 183 -35.40 30.07 8.98
N GLN A 184 -35.89 29.69 10.18
CA GLN A 184 -35.13 28.84 11.11
C GLN A 184 -34.89 27.44 10.57
N VAL A 185 -35.90 26.82 9.94
CA VAL A 185 -35.74 25.51 9.26
C VAL A 185 -34.73 25.62 8.14
N SER A 186 -34.77 26.69 7.33
CA SER A 186 -33.81 26.92 6.26
C SER A 186 -32.37 27.07 6.79
N LEU A 187 -32.20 27.79 7.93
CA LEU A 187 -30.89 27.91 8.57
C LEU A 187 -30.38 26.54 9.05
N THR A 188 -31.22 25.74 9.71
CA THR A 188 -30.87 24.40 10.17
C THR A 188 -30.44 23.52 9.00
N GLN A 189 -31.16 23.58 7.87
CA GLN A 189 -30.83 22.83 6.68
C GLN A 189 -29.50 23.30 6.08
N ALA A 190 -29.23 24.59 6.01
CA ALA A 190 -27.97 25.13 5.52
C ALA A 190 -26.79 24.69 6.40
N GLN A 191 -26.93 24.74 7.72
CA GLN A 191 -25.93 24.28 8.69
C GLN A 191 -25.67 22.77 8.56
N LEU A 192 -26.70 21.97 8.32
CA LEU A 192 -26.58 20.54 8.13
C LEU A 192 -25.81 20.21 6.85
N THR A 193 -26.12 20.92 5.75
CA THR A 193 -25.41 20.78 4.48
C THR A 193 -23.95 21.21 4.59
N TYR A 194 -23.66 22.29 5.32
CA TYR A 194 -22.30 22.73 5.57
C TYR A 194 -21.49 21.69 6.37
N ASN A 195 -22.09 21.10 7.41
CA ASN A 195 -21.43 20.07 8.22
C ASN A 195 -21.22 18.75 7.48
N GLN A 196 -21.94 18.51 6.37
CA GLN A 196 -21.81 17.31 5.53
C GLN A 196 -20.82 17.49 4.37
N SER A 197 -20.42 18.71 4.06
CA SER A 197 -19.51 19.03 2.95
C SER A 197 -18.04 18.98 3.38
#